data_4ba07abaaa0463e5051f4e13f84b9a27
#
_entry.id   4ba07abaaa0463e5051f4e13f84b9a27
#
_cell.length_a   1.000
_cell.length_b   1.000
_cell.length_c   1.000
_cell.angle_alpha   90.00
_cell.angle_beta   90.00
_cell.angle_gamma   90.00
#
_symmetry.space_group_name_H-M   'P 1'
#
loop_
_entity.id
_entity.type
_entity.pdbx_description
1 polymer ?
#
loop_
_entity_poly.entity_id
_entity_poly.type
_entity_poly.pdbx_seq_one_letter_code
_entity_poly.pdbx_strand_id
1 'polypeptide(L)'
;SLDVLASFRKELVSYMNSGDKGNKNRILTYLAIPLDGGLTLDDYCDDLENIVTAAYINLLDDLRMHPVGRLQGYIYEYLIEEGIFDPPASIQLYEDQIPLLAERCFSMPYMLHRAIYIDTPMALAVEGSELNHWKELANMMLSSTGTNIPERNRLLLARIMRSINGKISVDKGWFKNDELHYHRTDGLDITLASTATGIKSFAYLQRLLENGYLNEESLLLIDEPEAHLHPQWIVEFARLLVLLHKQVGLKIIVASHNPDMVSAIQSIARKEGVLQNTCFYQAERASEDSMQYVYKNLGSDISEIFKSFNIAISRIQDYGSTGLSE
;
A
#
# COMPACT_ATOMS: atom_id res chain seq x y z
N SER A 1 14.21 -3.77 -15.04
CA SER A 1 15.67 -3.74 -15.25
C SER A 1 16.01 -4.38 -16.59
N LEU A 2 17.14 -4.02 -17.20
CA LEU A 2 17.63 -4.61 -18.46
C LEU A 2 17.75 -6.13 -18.39
N ASP A 3 18.08 -6.67 -17.21
CA ASP A 3 18.15 -8.13 -16.97
C ASP A 3 16.80 -8.83 -17.10
N VAL A 4 15.72 -8.16 -16.71
CA VAL A 4 14.35 -8.69 -16.86
C VAL A 4 13.95 -8.72 -18.32
N LEU A 5 14.33 -7.69 -19.10
CA LEU A 5 14.09 -7.67 -20.56
C LEU A 5 14.88 -8.76 -21.28
N ALA A 6 16.15 -8.98 -20.91
CA ALA A 6 16.99 -10.03 -21.48
C ALA A 6 16.44 -11.44 -21.16
N SER A 7 15.95 -11.64 -19.93
CA SER A 7 15.28 -12.89 -19.52
C SER A 7 13.98 -13.12 -20.30
N PHE A 8 13.14 -12.08 -20.39
CA PHE A 8 11.88 -12.10 -21.15
C PHE A 8 12.11 -12.39 -22.62
N ARG A 9 13.10 -11.73 -23.25
CA ARG A 9 13.50 -12.00 -24.64
C ARG A 9 13.84 -13.47 -24.82
N LYS A 10 14.67 -14.05 -23.95
CA LYS A 10 15.09 -15.44 -24.03
C LYS A 10 13.94 -16.43 -23.93
N GLU A 11 13.00 -16.17 -23.01
CA GLU A 11 11.81 -16.99 -22.85
C GLU A 11 10.86 -16.83 -24.04
N LEU A 12 10.63 -15.63 -24.53
CA LEU A 12 9.77 -15.34 -25.68
C LEU A 12 10.30 -16.00 -26.95
N VAL A 13 11.60 -15.89 -27.25
CA VAL A 13 12.24 -16.53 -28.39
C VAL A 13 12.17 -18.06 -28.28
N SER A 14 12.41 -18.62 -27.12
CA SER A 14 12.29 -20.07 -26.87
C SER A 14 10.86 -20.56 -27.13
N TYR A 15 9.86 -19.82 -26.67
CA TYR A 15 8.44 -20.16 -26.83
C TYR A 15 7.99 -20.05 -28.29
N MET A 16 8.44 -19.03 -29.01
CA MET A 16 8.13 -18.80 -30.43
C MET A 16 8.76 -19.85 -31.34
N ASN A 17 9.89 -20.42 -30.95
CA ASN A 17 10.59 -21.47 -31.69
C ASN A 17 9.98 -22.88 -31.44
N SER A 18 9.06 -23.01 -30.48
CA SER A 18 8.44 -24.31 -30.13
C SER A 18 7.45 -24.87 -31.16
N GLY A 19 7.26 -24.19 -32.30
CA GLY A 19 6.59 -24.77 -33.49
C GLY A 19 5.05 -24.64 -33.52
N ASP A 20 4.42 -24.15 -32.49
CA ASP A 20 2.96 -23.96 -32.44
C ASP A 20 2.53 -22.62 -33.03
N LYS A 21 2.10 -22.65 -34.30
CA LYS A 21 1.63 -21.44 -35.04
C LYS A 21 0.45 -20.73 -34.36
N GLY A 22 -0.42 -21.45 -33.67
CA GLY A 22 -1.59 -20.87 -33.00
C GLY A 22 -1.19 -20.00 -31.81
N ASN A 23 -0.21 -20.43 -31.03
CA ASN A 23 0.33 -19.69 -29.90
C ASN A 23 1.16 -18.48 -30.35
N LYS A 24 1.91 -18.60 -31.44
CA LYS A 24 2.66 -17.50 -32.02
C LYS A 24 1.77 -16.30 -32.37
N ASN A 25 0.69 -16.53 -33.09
CA ASN A 25 -0.24 -15.45 -33.45
C ASN A 25 -0.93 -14.82 -32.23
N ARG A 26 -1.25 -15.60 -31.20
CA ARG A 26 -1.83 -15.09 -29.96
C ARG A 26 -0.88 -14.15 -29.23
N ILE A 27 0.40 -14.50 -29.10
CA ILE A 27 1.41 -13.67 -28.46
C ILE A 27 1.61 -12.37 -29.22
N LEU A 28 1.74 -12.43 -30.53
CA LEU A 28 1.89 -11.23 -31.37
C LEU A 28 0.67 -10.31 -31.27
N THR A 29 -0.55 -10.87 -31.24
CA THR A 29 -1.77 -10.09 -31.02
C THR A 29 -1.82 -9.46 -29.64
N TYR A 30 -1.42 -10.21 -28.60
CA TYR A 30 -1.39 -9.70 -27.22
C TYR A 30 -0.38 -8.57 -27.04
N LEU A 31 0.77 -8.65 -27.70
CA LEU A 31 1.80 -7.62 -27.67
C LEU A 31 1.51 -6.45 -28.64
N ALA A 32 0.36 -6.46 -29.33
CA ALA A 32 -0.02 -5.49 -30.36
C ALA A 32 1.05 -5.34 -31.48
N ILE A 33 1.79 -6.40 -31.77
CA ILE A 33 2.81 -6.42 -32.83
C ILE A 33 2.10 -6.66 -34.17
N PRO A 34 2.29 -5.80 -35.18
CA PRO A 34 1.69 -5.98 -36.50
C PRO A 34 2.13 -7.29 -37.14
N LEU A 35 1.19 -8.09 -37.63
CA LEU A 35 1.46 -9.38 -38.29
C LEU A 35 2.07 -9.26 -39.70
N ASP A 36 2.00 -8.09 -40.32
CA ASP A 36 2.34 -7.85 -41.72
C ASP A 36 3.64 -7.05 -41.98
N GLY A 37 4.38 -6.71 -40.91
CA GLY A 37 5.67 -6.05 -41.07
C GLY A 37 6.78 -7.06 -41.32
N GLY A 38 7.59 -6.91 -42.34
CA GLY A 38 8.74 -7.78 -42.66
C GLY A 38 9.86 -7.80 -41.56
N LEU A 39 9.54 -7.34 -40.36
CA LEU A 39 10.40 -7.34 -39.18
C LEU A 39 10.30 -8.68 -38.44
N THR A 40 11.42 -9.17 -37.98
CA THR A 40 11.49 -10.38 -37.15
C THR A 40 11.15 -10.06 -35.70
N LEU A 41 10.87 -11.09 -34.90
CA LEU A 41 10.64 -10.90 -33.47
C LEU A 41 11.89 -10.31 -32.77
N ASP A 42 13.07 -10.68 -33.22
CA ASP A 42 14.33 -10.15 -32.71
C ASP A 42 14.45 -8.65 -32.98
N ASP A 43 14.06 -8.17 -34.16
CA ASP A 43 14.04 -6.74 -34.49
C ASP A 43 13.11 -5.97 -33.52
N TYR A 44 11.93 -6.50 -33.20
CA TYR A 44 11.01 -5.88 -32.24
C TYR A 44 11.57 -5.88 -30.81
N CYS A 45 12.25 -6.96 -30.40
CA CYS A 45 12.88 -7.03 -29.09
C CYS A 45 14.05 -6.02 -28.98
N ASP A 46 14.83 -5.87 -30.04
CA ASP A 46 15.94 -4.92 -30.12
C ASP A 46 15.41 -3.48 -30.06
N ASP A 47 14.33 -3.16 -30.79
CA ASP A 47 13.69 -1.85 -30.74
C ASP A 47 13.16 -1.53 -29.35
N LEU A 48 12.47 -2.48 -28.69
CA LEU A 48 11.99 -2.33 -27.31
C LEU A 48 13.13 -2.12 -26.32
N GLU A 49 14.22 -2.89 -26.45
CA GLU A 49 15.40 -2.75 -25.61
C GLU A 49 16.07 -1.38 -25.80
N ASN A 50 16.15 -0.91 -27.05
CA ASN A 50 16.68 0.42 -27.38
C ASN A 50 15.81 1.54 -26.80
N ILE A 51 14.47 1.45 -26.93
CA ILE A 51 13.53 2.44 -26.37
C ILE A 51 13.64 2.51 -24.84
N VAL A 52 13.63 1.35 -24.16
CA VAL A 52 13.74 1.31 -22.69
C VAL A 52 15.11 1.80 -22.23
N THR A 53 16.18 1.45 -22.94
CA THR A 53 17.53 1.92 -22.61
C THR A 53 17.66 3.43 -22.79
N ALA A 54 17.14 3.97 -23.89
CA ALA A 54 17.13 5.41 -24.14
C ALA A 54 16.31 6.17 -23.09
N ALA A 55 15.12 5.66 -22.75
CA ALA A 55 14.28 6.24 -21.70
C ALA A 55 14.98 6.20 -20.33
N TYR A 56 15.68 5.11 -20.01
CA TYR A 56 16.44 4.99 -18.76
C TYR A 56 17.62 5.96 -18.70
N ILE A 57 18.38 6.10 -19.79
CA ILE A 57 19.51 7.05 -19.89
C ILE A 57 18.98 8.47 -19.75
N ASN A 58 17.92 8.84 -20.46
CA ASN A 58 17.31 10.15 -20.37
C ASN A 58 16.84 10.45 -18.94
N LEU A 59 16.20 9.50 -18.28
CA LEU A 59 15.78 9.65 -16.89
C LEU A 59 16.96 9.89 -15.95
N LEU A 60 18.07 9.16 -16.14
CA LEU A 60 19.26 9.36 -15.32
C LEU A 60 19.90 10.72 -15.56
N ASP A 61 19.98 11.17 -16.81
CA ASP A 61 20.57 12.47 -17.15
C ASP A 61 19.70 13.62 -16.62
N ASP A 62 18.40 13.48 -16.70
CA ASP A 62 17.46 14.44 -16.16
C ASP A 62 17.53 14.52 -14.62
N LEU A 63 17.63 13.37 -13.94
CA LEU A 63 17.84 13.32 -12.48
C LEU A 63 19.16 13.97 -12.06
N ARG A 64 20.20 13.89 -12.89
CA ARG A 64 21.50 14.54 -12.64
C ARG A 64 21.46 16.05 -12.86
N MET A 65 20.75 16.50 -13.90
CA MET A 65 20.74 17.90 -14.31
C MET A 65 19.81 18.79 -13.48
N HIS A 66 18.63 18.29 -13.05
CA HIS A 66 17.61 19.07 -12.33
C HIS A 66 16.85 18.23 -11.28
N PRO A 67 17.52 17.70 -10.25
CA PRO A 67 16.88 16.71 -9.38
C PRO A 67 15.67 17.26 -8.62
N VAL A 68 15.74 18.48 -8.10
CA VAL A 68 14.70 19.05 -7.23
C VAL A 68 13.46 19.46 -8.02
N GLY A 69 13.62 20.28 -9.06
CA GLY A 69 12.48 20.79 -9.82
C GLY A 69 11.71 19.70 -10.53
N ARG A 70 12.43 18.69 -11.03
CA ARG A 70 11.80 17.57 -11.71
C ARG A 70 11.05 16.65 -10.76
N LEU A 71 11.63 16.33 -9.59
CA LEU A 71 10.95 15.53 -8.58
C LEU A 71 9.68 16.23 -8.07
N GLN A 72 9.74 17.55 -7.86
CA GLN A 72 8.56 18.35 -7.53
C GLN A 72 7.51 18.28 -8.65
N GLY A 73 7.93 18.39 -9.91
CA GLY A 73 7.04 18.25 -11.07
C GLY A 73 6.33 16.90 -11.08
N TYR A 74 7.04 15.80 -10.89
CA TYR A 74 6.44 14.47 -10.79
C TYR A 74 5.45 14.34 -9.63
N ILE A 75 5.77 14.92 -8.46
CA ILE A 75 4.86 14.90 -7.32
C ILE A 75 3.59 15.68 -7.67
N TYR A 76 3.69 16.83 -8.32
CA TYR A 76 2.52 17.61 -8.73
C TYR A 76 1.69 16.88 -9.79
N GLU A 77 2.33 16.29 -10.81
CA GLU A 77 1.64 15.48 -11.81
C GLU A 77 0.89 14.32 -11.15
N TYR A 78 1.55 13.60 -10.23
CA TYR A 78 0.95 12.51 -9.47
C TYR A 78 -0.25 12.98 -8.65
N LEU A 79 -0.16 14.11 -7.94
CA LEU A 79 -1.26 14.66 -7.17
C LEU A 79 -2.46 15.04 -8.05
N ILE A 80 -2.20 15.58 -9.25
CA ILE A 80 -3.26 15.92 -10.22
C ILE A 80 -3.92 14.64 -10.76
N GLU A 81 -3.14 13.61 -11.09
CA GLU A 81 -3.65 12.30 -11.52
C GLU A 81 -4.51 11.63 -10.44
N GLU A 82 -4.15 11.80 -9.16
CA GLU A 82 -4.95 11.33 -8.02
C GLU A 82 -6.15 12.25 -7.68
N GLY A 83 -6.44 13.24 -8.51
CA GLY A 83 -7.59 14.12 -8.38
C GLY A 83 -7.38 15.35 -7.49
N ILE A 84 -6.17 15.67 -7.10
CA ILE A 84 -5.82 16.88 -6.34
C ILE A 84 -5.52 18.00 -7.35
N PHE A 85 -6.57 18.75 -7.74
CA PHE A 85 -6.46 19.80 -8.77
C PHE A 85 -5.85 21.12 -8.28
N ASP A 86 -5.70 21.30 -6.97
CA ASP A 86 -5.05 22.47 -6.36
C ASP A 86 -3.91 21.98 -5.43
N PRO A 87 -2.80 21.52 -6.00
CA PRO A 87 -1.69 21.00 -5.23
C PRO A 87 -1.05 22.12 -4.39
N PRO A 88 -0.42 21.78 -3.26
CA PRO A 88 0.22 22.77 -2.39
C PRO A 88 1.31 23.54 -3.11
N ALA A 89 1.45 24.84 -2.83
CA ALA A 89 2.44 25.72 -3.47
C ALA A 89 3.89 25.28 -3.24
N SER A 90 4.15 24.52 -2.16
CA SER A 90 5.45 23.92 -1.89
C SER A 90 5.30 22.60 -1.12
N ILE A 91 6.20 21.67 -1.38
CA ILE A 91 6.29 20.40 -0.66
C ILE A 91 7.70 20.33 -0.06
N GLN A 92 7.75 20.04 1.23
CA GLN A 92 9.01 19.80 1.95
C GLN A 92 8.91 18.46 2.68
N LEU A 93 9.94 17.65 2.55
CA LEU A 93 10.03 16.35 3.19
C LEU A 93 11.33 16.25 3.97
N TYR A 94 11.23 15.80 5.21
CA TYR A 94 12.37 15.63 6.10
C TYR A 94 12.35 14.23 6.73
N GLU A 95 13.54 13.69 6.95
CA GLU A 95 13.75 12.49 7.75
C GLU A 95 14.73 12.87 8.90
N ASP A 96 14.25 12.79 10.14
CA ASP A 96 15.00 13.22 11.35
C ASP A 96 15.69 14.59 11.19
N GLN A 97 14.97 15.59 10.70
CA GLN A 97 15.44 16.95 10.43
C GLN A 97 16.39 17.09 9.24
N ILE A 98 16.74 16.00 8.58
CA ILE A 98 17.53 16.03 7.33
C ILE A 98 16.54 16.28 6.18
N PRO A 99 16.70 17.33 5.37
CA PRO A 99 15.83 17.58 4.25
C PRO A 99 16.03 16.51 3.16
N LEU A 100 14.95 15.77 2.86
CA LEU A 100 14.89 14.87 1.72
C LEU A 100 14.48 15.62 0.46
N LEU A 101 13.48 16.50 0.59
CA LEU A 101 13.02 17.40 -0.45
C LEU A 101 12.78 18.78 0.16
N ALA A 102 13.45 19.79 -0.37
CA ALA A 102 13.28 21.20 -0.03
C ALA A 102 13.58 22.03 -1.27
N GLU A 103 13.41 23.37 -1.23
CA GLU A 103 13.53 24.26 -2.40
C GLU A 103 14.80 24.07 -3.25
N ARG A 104 15.90 23.67 -2.64
CA ARG A 104 17.20 23.49 -3.33
C ARG A 104 17.94 22.24 -2.91
N CYS A 105 17.26 21.31 -2.25
CA CYS A 105 17.88 20.13 -1.71
C CYS A 105 17.05 18.88 -2.08
N PHE A 106 17.75 17.88 -2.59
CA PHE A 106 17.23 16.52 -2.71
C PHE A 106 18.28 15.56 -2.16
N SER A 107 17.87 14.70 -1.25
CA SER A 107 18.68 13.59 -0.75
C SER A 107 17.86 12.31 -0.68
N MET A 108 18.53 11.18 -0.84
CA MET A 108 17.89 9.89 -0.67
C MET A 108 17.56 9.66 0.81
N PRO A 109 16.40 9.08 1.12
CA PRO A 109 16.11 8.62 2.47
C PRO A 109 17.19 7.66 2.97
N TYR A 110 17.60 7.81 4.23
CA TYR A 110 18.65 6.94 4.78
C TYR A 110 18.08 5.82 5.66
N MET A 111 16.87 5.99 6.19
CA MET A 111 16.18 4.97 7.01
C MET A 111 15.00 4.33 6.28
N LEU A 112 14.23 5.12 5.55
CA LEU A 112 12.99 4.68 4.91
C LEU A 112 13.18 4.59 3.40
N HIS A 113 13.23 3.37 2.89
CA HIS A 113 13.41 3.12 1.47
C HIS A 113 12.10 2.85 0.72
N ARG A 114 10.99 2.68 1.47
CA ARG A 114 9.67 2.42 0.90
C ARG A 114 8.56 3.02 1.75
N ALA A 115 7.58 3.62 1.10
CA ALA A 115 6.30 3.95 1.67
C ALA A 115 5.22 3.09 0.99
N ILE A 116 4.31 2.52 1.79
CA ILE A 116 3.18 1.72 1.32
C ILE A 116 1.93 2.39 1.87
N TYR A 117 1.02 2.77 0.98
CA TYR A 117 -0.24 3.40 1.34
C TYR A 117 -1.42 2.47 1.07
N ILE A 118 -2.26 2.28 2.09
CA ILE A 118 -3.51 1.53 2.03
C ILE A 118 -4.61 2.50 2.45
N ASP A 119 -5.32 3.05 1.46
CA ASP A 119 -6.45 3.97 1.67
C ASP A 119 -7.76 3.23 1.92
N THR A 120 -7.90 2.05 1.35
CA THR A 120 -9.10 1.23 1.52
C THR A 120 -8.81 -0.25 1.29
N PRO A 121 -9.45 -1.14 2.05
CA PRO A 121 -9.40 -2.57 1.78
C PRO A 121 -10.04 -2.96 0.43
N MET A 122 -10.80 -2.05 -0.18
CA MET A 122 -11.49 -2.31 -1.46
C MET A 122 -10.58 -2.17 -2.68
N ALA A 123 -9.38 -1.60 -2.56
CA ALA A 123 -8.45 -1.37 -3.67
C ALA A 123 -8.21 -2.63 -4.53
N LEU A 124 -8.17 -3.83 -3.94
CA LEU A 124 -8.02 -5.10 -4.66
C LEU A 124 -9.29 -5.59 -5.37
N ALA A 125 -10.44 -5.00 -5.12
CA ALA A 125 -11.72 -5.42 -5.72
C ALA A 125 -12.09 -4.57 -6.95
N VAL A 126 -11.36 -3.48 -7.21
CA VAL A 126 -11.64 -2.58 -8.33
C VAL A 126 -10.72 -2.92 -9.49
N GLU A 127 -11.23 -3.76 -10.41
CA GLU A 127 -10.55 -4.03 -11.66
C GLU A 127 -10.51 -2.75 -12.52
N GLY A 128 -9.35 -2.45 -13.10
CA GLY A 128 -9.19 -1.32 -14.01
C GLY A 128 -9.10 0.04 -13.30
N SER A 129 -8.79 0.08 -12.00
CA SER A 129 -8.47 1.34 -11.33
C SER A 129 -7.35 2.07 -12.06
N GLU A 130 -7.54 3.35 -12.32
CA GLU A 130 -6.51 4.22 -12.90
C GLU A 130 -5.52 4.72 -11.83
N LEU A 131 -5.86 4.60 -10.54
CA LEU A 131 -5.03 5.05 -9.44
C LEU A 131 -3.71 4.28 -9.36
N ASN A 132 -2.61 4.99 -9.46
CA ASN A 132 -1.27 4.38 -9.55
C ASN A 132 -0.88 3.64 -8.28
N HIS A 133 -1.20 4.18 -7.09
CA HIS A 133 -0.87 3.52 -5.82
C HIS A 133 -1.63 2.19 -5.63
N TRP A 134 -2.86 2.04 -6.16
CA TRP A 134 -3.58 0.76 -6.14
C TRP A 134 -2.92 -0.28 -7.05
N LYS A 135 -2.43 0.14 -8.23
CA LYS A 135 -1.68 -0.75 -9.13
C LYS A 135 -0.38 -1.23 -8.48
N GLU A 136 0.35 -0.32 -7.84
CA GLU A 136 1.57 -0.66 -7.12
C GLU A 136 1.29 -1.62 -5.97
N LEU A 137 0.25 -1.35 -5.17
CA LEU A 137 -0.18 -2.21 -4.08
C LEU A 137 -0.57 -3.61 -4.57
N ALA A 138 -1.35 -3.70 -5.66
CA ALA A 138 -1.72 -4.96 -6.29
C ALA A 138 -0.48 -5.73 -6.77
N ASN A 139 0.47 -5.07 -7.42
CA ASN A 139 1.74 -5.67 -7.84
C ASN A 139 2.55 -6.22 -6.65
N MET A 140 2.62 -5.46 -5.54
CA MET A 140 3.28 -5.93 -4.32
C MET A 140 2.60 -7.17 -3.74
N MET A 141 1.26 -7.24 -3.80
CA MET A 141 0.48 -8.38 -3.32
C MET A 141 0.67 -9.63 -4.18
N LEU A 142 0.71 -9.47 -5.50
CA LEU A 142 0.87 -10.56 -6.47
C LEU A 142 2.32 -11.05 -6.56
N SER A 143 3.30 -10.18 -6.29
CA SER A 143 4.72 -10.54 -6.39
C SER A 143 5.07 -11.70 -5.46
N SER A 144 6.08 -12.46 -5.87
CA SER A 144 6.72 -13.48 -5.03
C SER A 144 8.21 -13.21 -5.04
N THR A 145 8.74 -12.68 -3.94
CA THR A 145 10.16 -12.33 -3.86
C THR A 145 11.07 -13.53 -3.63
N GLY A 146 10.53 -14.72 -3.39
CA GLY A 146 11.33 -15.93 -3.10
C GLY A 146 12.22 -15.81 -1.86
N THR A 147 12.06 -14.75 -1.07
CA THR A 147 12.87 -14.49 0.12
C THR A 147 12.54 -15.48 1.22
N ASN A 148 13.57 -15.92 1.91
CA ASN A 148 13.40 -16.77 3.07
C ASN A 148 12.78 -15.93 4.20
N ILE A 149 11.52 -16.22 4.54
CA ILE A 149 10.79 -15.47 5.57
C ILE A 149 11.51 -15.63 6.92
N PRO A 150 11.96 -14.54 7.56
CA PRO A 150 12.59 -14.62 8.87
C PRO A 150 11.69 -15.33 9.90
N GLU A 151 12.28 -16.09 10.82
CA GLU A 151 11.53 -16.84 11.82
C GLU A 151 10.57 -15.98 12.64
N ARG A 152 11.00 -14.74 12.99
CA ARG A 152 10.15 -13.75 13.67
C ARG A 152 8.87 -13.43 12.89
N ASN A 153 8.94 -13.38 11.57
CA ASN A 153 7.80 -13.06 10.71
C ASN A 153 6.84 -14.25 10.56
N ARG A 154 7.33 -15.49 10.67
CA ARG A 154 6.49 -16.70 10.60
C ARG A 154 5.45 -16.75 11.70
N LEU A 155 5.79 -16.33 12.91
CA LEU A 155 4.83 -16.25 14.03
C LEU A 155 3.75 -15.21 13.79
N LEU A 156 4.11 -14.06 13.21
CA LEU A 156 3.14 -13.03 12.82
C LEU A 156 2.23 -13.51 11.70
N LEU A 157 2.78 -14.13 10.66
CA LEU A 157 2.00 -14.74 9.57
C LEU A 157 1.01 -15.78 10.09
N ALA A 158 1.47 -16.68 10.96
CA ALA A 158 0.60 -17.69 11.58
C ALA A 158 -0.54 -17.04 12.38
N ARG A 159 -0.30 -15.89 13.02
CA ARG A 159 -1.33 -15.15 13.73
C ARG A 159 -2.32 -14.51 12.75
N ILE A 160 -1.86 -13.85 11.70
CA ILE A 160 -2.72 -13.26 10.67
C ILE A 160 -3.61 -14.35 10.07
N MET A 161 -3.04 -15.47 9.63
CA MET A 161 -3.77 -16.59 9.06
C MET A 161 -4.83 -17.16 10.02
N ARG A 162 -4.52 -17.21 11.32
CA ARG A 162 -5.48 -17.63 12.35
C ARG A 162 -6.63 -16.65 12.51
N SER A 163 -6.36 -15.34 12.46
CA SER A 163 -7.40 -14.31 12.58
C SER A 163 -8.43 -14.40 11.48
N ILE A 164 -8.01 -14.73 10.26
CA ILE A 164 -8.92 -14.91 9.11
C ILE A 164 -9.37 -16.35 8.90
N ASN A 165 -8.96 -17.29 9.75
CA ASN A 165 -9.21 -18.72 9.61
C ASN A 165 -8.85 -19.29 8.23
N GLY A 166 -7.75 -18.84 7.66
CA GLY A 166 -7.31 -19.22 6.31
C GLY A 166 -6.00 -18.55 5.91
N LYS A 167 -5.69 -18.64 4.63
CA LYS A 167 -4.50 -18.01 4.03
C LYS A 167 -4.82 -17.41 2.68
N ILE A 168 -4.04 -16.43 2.29
CA ILE A 168 -4.08 -15.87 0.95
C ILE A 168 -2.91 -16.42 0.14
N SER A 169 -3.14 -16.84 -1.09
CA SER A 169 -2.10 -17.23 -2.03
C SER A 169 -2.40 -16.66 -3.42
N VAL A 170 -1.38 -16.66 -4.27
CA VAL A 170 -1.51 -16.30 -5.68
C VAL A 170 -1.77 -17.58 -6.47
N ASP A 171 -2.85 -17.59 -7.21
CA ASP A 171 -3.09 -18.62 -8.23
C ASP A 171 -2.50 -18.13 -9.55
N LYS A 172 -1.52 -18.90 -10.06
CA LYS A 172 -0.82 -18.60 -11.31
C LYS A 172 -1.61 -19.17 -12.47
N GLY A 173 -2.29 -18.30 -13.21
CA GLY A 173 -2.97 -18.70 -14.42
C GLY A 173 -2.01 -18.86 -15.59
N TRP A 174 -2.05 -20.00 -16.29
CA TRP A 174 -1.26 -20.22 -17.51
C TRP A 174 -1.65 -19.29 -18.68
N PHE A 175 -2.89 -18.75 -18.65
CA PHE A 175 -3.45 -17.86 -19.68
C PHE A 175 -4.34 -16.75 -19.11
N LYS A 176 -4.40 -16.62 -17.79
CA LYS A 176 -5.10 -15.57 -17.07
C LYS A 176 -4.08 -14.76 -16.27
N ASN A 177 -4.46 -13.55 -15.92
CA ASN A 177 -3.70 -12.77 -14.94
C ASN A 177 -3.61 -13.54 -13.62
N ASP A 178 -2.50 -13.38 -12.92
CA ASP A 178 -2.34 -13.91 -11.57
C ASP A 178 -3.44 -13.35 -10.67
N GLU A 179 -4.12 -14.21 -9.92
CA GLU A 179 -5.22 -13.82 -9.04
C GLU A 179 -4.92 -14.18 -7.57
N LEU A 180 -5.37 -13.35 -6.66
CA LEU A 180 -5.30 -13.62 -5.22
C LEU A 180 -6.50 -14.46 -4.79
N HIS A 181 -6.23 -15.60 -4.15
CA HIS A 181 -7.22 -16.53 -3.61
C HIS A 181 -7.15 -16.59 -2.10
N TYR A 182 -8.31 -16.68 -1.48
CA TYR A 182 -8.47 -16.97 -0.07
C TYR A 182 -8.86 -18.43 0.13
N HIS A 183 -7.98 -19.18 0.79
CA HIS A 183 -8.18 -20.58 1.16
C HIS A 183 -8.53 -20.66 2.64
N ARG A 184 -9.79 -20.94 2.95
CA ARG A 184 -10.24 -21.13 4.31
C ARG A 184 -9.92 -22.55 4.80
N THR A 185 -9.73 -22.71 6.10
CA THR A 185 -9.30 -24.00 6.70
C THR A 185 -10.31 -25.16 6.53
N ASP A 186 -11.58 -24.85 6.24
CA ASP A 186 -12.63 -25.84 5.96
C ASP A 186 -12.72 -26.27 4.47
N GLY A 187 -11.78 -25.79 3.62
CA GLY A 187 -11.71 -26.16 2.22
C GLY A 187 -12.38 -25.18 1.26
N LEU A 188 -12.98 -24.09 1.74
CA LEU A 188 -13.48 -23.05 0.86
C LEU A 188 -12.30 -22.36 0.14
N ASP A 189 -12.40 -22.25 -1.18
CA ASP A 189 -11.46 -21.55 -2.06
C ASP A 189 -12.22 -20.56 -2.92
N ILE A 190 -11.94 -19.27 -2.74
CA ILE A 190 -12.59 -18.19 -3.49
C ILE A 190 -11.57 -17.09 -3.81
N THR A 191 -11.84 -16.32 -4.88
CA THR A 191 -11.02 -15.14 -5.19
C THR A 191 -11.07 -14.13 -4.05
N LEU A 192 -9.95 -13.47 -3.76
CA LEU A 192 -9.89 -12.46 -2.69
C LEU A 192 -10.87 -11.32 -2.96
N ALA A 193 -11.09 -10.95 -4.23
CA ALA A 193 -12.07 -9.95 -4.64
C ALA A 193 -13.49 -10.26 -4.11
N SER A 194 -13.86 -11.54 -4.07
CA SER A 194 -15.17 -12.04 -3.62
C SER A 194 -15.29 -12.23 -2.10
N THR A 195 -14.23 -11.97 -1.32
CA THR A 195 -14.27 -12.13 0.14
C THR A 195 -14.84 -10.90 0.84
N ALA A 196 -15.20 -11.07 2.12
CA ALA A 196 -15.57 -9.96 2.99
C ALA A 196 -14.40 -8.95 3.12
N THR A 197 -14.73 -7.66 3.19
CA THR A 197 -13.76 -6.57 3.25
C THR A 197 -12.77 -6.74 4.40
N GLY A 198 -13.23 -7.19 5.57
CA GLY A 198 -12.35 -7.46 6.70
C GLY A 198 -11.26 -8.49 6.41
N ILE A 199 -11.54 -9.53 5.62
CA ILE A 199 -10.52 -10.50 5.19
C ILE A 199 -9.47 -9.82 4.31
N LYS A 200 -9.90 -8.90 3.43
CA LYS A 200 -8.99 -8.13 2.56
C LYS A 200 -7.99 -7.31 3.37
N SER A 201 -8.44 -6.66 4.45
CA SER A 201 -7.54 -5.89 5.35
C SER A 201 -6.40 -6.75 5.91
N PHE A 202 -6.72 -7.94 6.39
CA PHE A 202 -5.70 -8.88 6.87
C PHE A 202 -4.85 -9.46 5.73
N ALA A 203 -5.43 -9.63 4.54
CA ALA A 203 -4.73 -10.11 3.36
C ALA A 203 -3.56 -9.20 2.96
N TYR A 204 -3.73 -7.88 3.04
CA TYR A 204 -2.64 -6.93 2.82
C TYR A 204 -1.47 -7.20 3.76
N LEU A 205 -1.73 -7.29 5.06
CA LEU A 205 -0.67 -7.54 6.04
C LEU A 205 0.02 -8.88 5.79
N GLN A 206 -0.75 -9.95 5.46
CA GLN A 206 -0.18 -11.25 5.16
C GLN A 206 0.75 -11.19 3.93
N ARG A 207 0.23 -10.74 2.79
CA ARG A 207 0.97 -10.78 1.53
C ARG A 207 2.16 -9.84 1.52
N LEU A 208 2.01 -8.62 2.02
CA LEU A 208 3.10 -7.66 2.10
C LEU A 208 4.22 -8.16 3.04
N LEU A 209 3.87 -8.84 4.14
CA LEU A 209 4.85 -9.44 5.06
C LEU A 209 5.53 -10.66 4.43
N GLU A 210 4.79 -11.55 3.77
CA GLU A 210 5.32 -12.71 3.04
C GLU A 210 6.28 -12.31 1.94
N ASN A 211 5.93 -11.26 1.20
CA ASN A 211 6.71 -10.76 0.07
C ASN A 211 7.89 -9.86 0.50
N GLY A 212 8.10 -9.65 1.81
CA GLY A 212 9.24 -8.90 2.35
C GLY A 212 9.10 -7.38 2.21
N TYR A 213 7.91 -6.87 1.86
CA TYR A 213 7.65 -5.44 1.77
C TYR A 213 7.49 -4.76 3.12
N LEU A 214 7.04 -5.50 4.16
CA LEU A 214 6.97 -4.99 5.53
C LEU A 214 8.26 -5.34 6.28
N ASN A 215 9.12 -4.36 6.42
CA ASN A 215 10.42 -4.47 7.11
C ASN A 215 10.77 -3.16 7.83
N GLU A 216 11.95 -3.09 8.44
CA GLU A 216 12.43 -1.93 9.21
C GLU A 216 12.70 -0.67 8.39
N GLU A 217 12.88 -0.83 7.07
CA GLU A 217 13.10 0.25 6.12
C GLU A 217 11.80 0.70 5.43
N SER A 218 10.66 0.21 5.90
CA SER A 218 9.35 0.49 5.31
C SER A 218 8.49 1.35 6.23
N LEU A 219 7.74 2.27 5.61
CA LEU A 219 6.67 3.03 6.24
C LEU A 219 5.33 2.52 5.69
N LEU A 220 4.45 2.10 6.58
CA LEU A 220 3.09 1.70 6.25
C LEU A 220 2.13 2.81 6.68
N LEU A 221 1.41 3.37 5.70
CA LEU A 221 0.34 4.34 5.93
C LEU A 221 -0.99 3.63 5.70
N ILE A 222 -1.89 3.70 6.67
CA ILE A 222 -3.22 3.10 6.56
C ILE A 222 -4.27 4.12 6.94
N ASP A 223 -5.22 4.33 6.04
CA ASP A 223 -6.38 5.15 6.30
C ASP A 223 -7.57 4.24 6.68
N GLU A 224 -8.25 4.61 7.75
CA GLU A 224 -9.43 3.92 8.31
C GLU A 224 -9.30 2.37 8.34
N PRO A 225 -8.25 1.81 8.98
CA PRO A 225 -8.05 0.36 9.00
C PRO A 225 -9.20 -0.42 9.63
N GLU A 226 -10.03 0.25 10.42
CA GLU A 226 -11.25 -0.29 11.03
C GLU A 226 -12.43 -0.38 10.08
N ALA A 227 -12.37 0.23 8.90
CA ALA A 227 -13.48 0.26 7.96
C ALA A 227 -13.96 -1.17 7.64
N HIS A 228 -15.24 -1.40 7.86
CA HIS A 228 -15.91 -2.70 7.66
C HIS A 228 -15.40 -3.86 8.55
N LEU A 229 -14.64 -3.58 9.60
CA LEU A 229 -14.24 -4.59 10.58
C LEU A 229 -15.30 -4.72 11.69
N HIS A 230 -15.56 -5.96 12.11
CA HIS A 230 -16.29 -6.20 13.35
C HIS A 230 -15.46 -5.70 14.56
N PRO A 231 -16.04 -5.15 15.63
CA PRO A 231 -15.29 -4.60 16.77
C PRO A 231 -14.19 -5.51 17.32
N GLN A 232 -14.41 -6.81 17.40
CA GLN A 232 -13.37 -7.76 17.81
C GLN A 232 -12.19 -7.83 16.85
N TRP A 233 -12.43 -7.64 15.57
CA TRP A 233 -11.37 -7.62 14.55
C TRP A 233 -10.60 -6.31 14.53
N ILE A 234 -11.24 -5.21 14.92
CA ILE A 234 -10.55 -3.92 15.12
C ILE A 234 -9.42 -4.10 16.16
N VAL A 235 -9.73 -4.71 17.30
CA VAL A 235 -8.74 -4.95 18.36
C VAL A 235 -7.63 -5.90 17.91
N GLU A 236 -7.96 -6.96 17.16
CA GLU A 236 -6.93 -7.89 16.67
C GLU A 236 -6.09 -7.25 15.56
N PHE A 237 -6.67 -6.41 14.70
CA PHE A 237 -5.93 -5.67 13.68
C PHE A 237 -4.96 -4.67 14.33
N ALA A 238 -5.43 -3.88 15.31
CA ALA A 238 -4.59 -2.99 16.11
C ALA A 238 -3.42 -3.75 16.76
N ARG A 239 -3.68 -4.96 17.27
CA ARG A 239 -2.66 -5.82 17.84
C ARG A 239 -1.60 -6.24 16.83
N LEU A 240 -2.01 -6.58 15.62
CA LEU A 240 -1.08 -6.94 14.55
C LEU A 240 -0.19 -5.76 14.16
N LEU A 241 -0.74 -4.55 14.06
CA LEU A 241 0.04 -3.34 13.77
C LEU A 241 1.11 -3.10 14.85
N VAL A 242 0.73 -3.15 16.12
CA VAL A 242 1.69 -2.99 17.23
C VAL A 242 2.77 -4.08 17.22
N LEU A 243 2.41 -5.33 16.91
CA LEU A 243 3.37 -6.42 16.84
C LEU A 243 4.29 -6.32 15.61
N LEU A 244 3.80 -5.84 14.47
CA LEU A 244 4.61 -5.55 13.28
C LEU A 244 5.65 -4.48 13.62
N HIS A 245 5.26 -3.39 14.28
CA HIS A 245 6.22 -2.40 14.77
C HIS A 245 7.25 -3.02 15.72
N LYS A 246 6.80 -3.74 16.74
CA LYS A 246 7.68 -4.31 17.78
C LYS A 246 8.67 -5.35 17.26
N GLN A 247 8.21 -6.27 16.40
CA GLN A 247 8.98 -7.45 16.01
C GLN A 247 9.72 -7.27 14.69
N VAL A 248 9.16 -6.48 13.77
CA VAL A 248 9.73 -6.26 12.44
C VAL A 248 10.48 -4.92 12.35
N GLY A 249 10.17 -3.97 13.24
CA GLY A 249 10.71 -2.61 13.17
C GLY A 249 9.97 -1.69 12.19
N LEU A 250 8.83 -2.16 11.67
CA LEU A 250 8.01 -1.41 10.71
C LEU A 250 7.57 -0.07 11.30
N LYS A 251 7.70 1.02 10.55
CA LYS A 251 7.12 2.31 10.90
C LYS A 251 5.70 2.36 10.38
N ILE A 252 4.76 2.84 11.20
CA ILE A 252 3.34 2.80 10.87
C ILE A 252 2.69 4.14 11.19
N ILE A 253 1.94 4.69 10.26
CA ILE A 253 1.03 5.81 10.46
C ILE A 253 -0.38 5.30 10.21
N VAL A 254 -1.28 5.57 11.14
CA VAL A 254 -2.69 5.19 11.07
C VAL A 254 -3.53 6.45 11.17
N ALA A 255 -4.38 6.69 10.17
CA ALA A 255 -5.47 7.65 10.28
C ALA A 255 -6.74 6.88 10.66
N SER A 256 -7.39 7.27 11.74
CA SER A 256 -8.57 6.57 12.26
C SER A 256 -9.49 7.54 13.01
N HIS A 257 -10.77 7.36 12.81
CA HIS A 257 -11.81 8.06 13.57
C HIS A 257 -12.53 7.13 14.57
N ASN A 258 -12.03 5.91 14.77
CA ASN A 258 -12.68 4.90 15.61
C ASN A 258 -12.06 4.84 17.02
N PRO A 259 -12.86 5.02 18.11
CA PRO A 259 -12.36 5.00 19.48
C PRO A 259 -11.78 3.66 19.88
N ASP A 260 -12.32 2.55 19.37
CA ASP A 260 -11.83 1.21 19.69
C ASP A 260 -10.44 0.97 19.10
N MET A 261 -10.17 1.46 17.87
CA MET A 261 -8.86 1.39 17.24
C MET A 261 -7.82 2.17 18.06
N VAL A 262 -8.12 3.43 18.40
CA VAL A 262 -7.23 4.31 19.18
C VAL A 262 -6.92 3.70 20.56
N SER A 263 -7.98 3.24 21.28
CA SER A 263 -7.84 2.60 22.59
C SER A 263 -7.04 1.32 22.53
N ALA A 264 -7.31 0.48 21.50
CA ALA A 264 -6.63 -0.79 21.33
C ALA A 264 -5.14 -0.57 21.06
N ILE A 265 -4.78 0.35 20.14
CA ILE A 265 -3.37 0.66 19.86
C ILE A 265 -2.67 1.11 21.14
N GLN A 266 -3.23 2.09 21.91
CA GLN A 266 -2.60 2.57 23.13
C GLN A 266 -2.42 1.46 24.18
N SER A 267 -3.49 0.69 24.44
CA SER A 267 -3.49 -0.35 25.48
C SER A 267 -2.52 -1.48 25.13
N ILE A 268 -2.50 -1.90 23.86
CA ILE A 268 -1.61 -2.95 23.40
C ILE A 268 -0.16 -2.46 23.35
N ALA A 269 0.10 -1.24 22.87
CA ALA A 269 1.44 -0.66 22.87
C ALA A 269 2.01 -0.56 24.29
N ARG A 270 1.19 -0.19 25.28
CA ARG A 270 1.57 -0.20 26.71
C ARG A 270 1.91 -1.61 27.18
N LYS A 271 1.05 -2.59 26.88
CA LYS A 271 1.25 -4.00 27.27
C LYS A 271 2.51 -4.58 26.63
N GLU A 272 2.76 -4.24 25.38
CA GLU A 272 3.92 -4.75 24.63
C GLU A 272 5.22 -3.97 24.89
N GLY A 273 5.17 -2.90 25.69
CA GLY A 273 6.34 -2.10 26.09
C GLY A 273 6.89 -1.19 24.98
N VAL A 274 6.04 -0.78 24.03
CA VAL A 274 6.40 0.11 22.90
C VAL A 274 5.63 1.43 22.91
N LEU A 275 4.95 1.76 24.03
CA LEU A 275 4.16 2.99 24.12
C LEU A 275 5.02 4.26 23.96
N GLN A 276 6.27 4.23 24.39
CA GLN A 276 7.22 5.34 24.23
C GLN A 276 7.55 5.62 22.74
N ASN A 277 7.32 4.66 21.86
CA ASN A 277 7.51 4.79 20.42
C ASN A 277 6.20 5.10 19.69
N THR A 278 5.11 5.36 20.43
CA THR A 278 3.77 5.59 19.88
C THR A 278 3.35 7.01 20.21
N CYS A 279 3.03 7.80 19.19
CA CYS A 279 2.52 9.16 19.35
C CYS A 279 1.13 9.26 18.74
N PHE A 280 0.24 9.97 19.42
CA PHE A 280 -1.11 10.27 18.96
C PHE A 280 -1.18 11.74 18.53
N TYR A 281 -1.86 12.00 17.44
CA TYR A 281 -2.10 13.32 16.91
C TYR A 281 -3.60 13.53 16.74
N GLN A 282 -4.06 14.73 17.04
CA GLN A 282 -5.43 15.13 16.80
C GLN A 282 -5.46 16.25 15.75
N ALA A 283 -6.30 16.09 14.73
CA ALA A 283 -6.57 17.13 13.77
C ALA A 283 -7.57 18.14 14.37
N GLU A 284 -7.18 19.40 14.47
CA GLU A 284 -8.01 20.49 14.96
C GLU A 284 -8.09 21.59 13.91
N ARG A 285 -9.23 22.27 13.79
CA ARG A 285 -9.32 23.45 12.93
C ARG A 285 -8.41 24.55 13.45
N ALA A 286 -7.69 25.24 12.58
CA ALA A 286 -6.82 26.34 12.96
C ALA A 286 -7.59 27.52 13.62
N SER A 287 -8.86 27.72 13.22
CA SER A 287 -9.85 28.59 13.86
C SER A 287 -11.26 28.11 13.54
N GLU A 288 -12.30 28.62 14.23
CA GLU A 288 -13.70 28.19 14.02
C GLU A 288 -14.17 28.37 12.58
N ASP A 289 -13.73 29.42 11.91
CA ASP A 289 -14.10 29.76 10.52
C ASP A 289 -13.08 29.24 9.49
N SER A 290 -12.01 28.57 9.92
CA SER A 290 -10.96 28.07 9.03
C SER A 290 -11.30 26.71 8.45
N MET A 291 -11.02 26.52 7.16
CA MET A 291 -10.99 25.21 6.52
C MET A 291 -9.62 24.53 6.65
N GLN A 292 -8.64 25.21 7.29
CA GLN A 292 -7.32 24.64 7.55
C GLN A 292 -7.31 23.86 8.85
N TYR A 293 -6.59 22.75 8.84
CA TYR A 293 -6.38 21.89 10.00
C TYR A 293 -4.92 21.90 10.42
N VAL A 294 -4.71 21.81 11.73
CA VAL A 294 -3.41 21.62 12.35
C VAL A 294 -3.41 20.32 13.13
N TYR A 295 -2.28 19.63 13.17
CA TYR A 295 -2.14 18.38 13.90
C TYR A 295 -1.46 18.65 15.24
N LYS A 296 -2.22 18.47 16.31
CA LYS A 296 -1.73 18.62 17.68
C LYS A 296 -1.13 17.30 18.15
N ASN A 297 0.13 17.34 18.56
CA ASN A 297 0.80 16.17 19.14
C ASN A 297 0.33 15.99 20.60
N LEU A 298 -0.24 14.85 20.91
CA LEU A 298 -0.74 14.45 22.24
C LEU A 298 0.24 13.50 22.98
N GLY A 299 1.35 13.13 22.32
CA GLY A 299 2.24 12.09 22.84
C GLY A 299 1.52 10.76 22.98
N SER A 300 1.57 10.16 24.16
CA SER A 300 0.88 8.89 24.46
C SER A 300 -0.50 9.05 25.13
N ASP A 301 -0.95 10.28 25.37
CA ASP A 301 -2.25 10.57 25.98
C ASP A 301 -3.34 10.68 24.90
N ILE A 302 -4.43 9.92 25.07
CA ILE A 302 -5.58 9.93 24.14
C ILE A 302 -6.80 10.61 24.73
N SER A 303 -6.68 11.24 25.89
CA SER A 303 -7.83 11.82 26.63
C SER A 303 -8.55 12.89 25.82
N GLU A 304 -7.81 13.71 25.07
CA GLU A 304 -8.43 14.77 24.24
C GLU A 304 -9.18 14.19 23.05
N ILE A 305 -8.68 13.11 22.44
CA ILE A 305 -9.38 12.41 21.37
C ILE A 305 -10.75 11.93 21.87
N PHE A 306 -10.81 11.35 23.08
CA PHE A 306 -12.06 10.85 23.67
C PHE A 306 -13.04 11.96 24.03
N LYS A 307 -12.59 13.19 24.32
CA LYS A 307 -13.50 14.33 24.52
C LYS A 307 -14.33 14.60 23.26
N SER A 308 -13.76 14.46 22.07
CA SER A 308 -14.48 14.65 20.81
C SER A 308 -15.56 13.59 20.59
N PHE A 309 -15.31 12.34 20.99
CA PHE A 309 -16.32 11.27 20.94
C PHE A 309 -17.46 11.48 21.93
N ASN A 310 -17.19 12.06 23.10
CA ASN A 310 -18.21 12.37 24.11
C ASN A 310 -19.22 13.39 23.59
N ILE A 311 -18.87 14.28 22.68
CA ILE A 311 -19.80 15.23 22.05
C ILE A 311 -20.90 14.47 21.29
N ALA A 312 -20.53 13.41 20.57
CA ALA A 312 -21.51 12.57 19.86
C ALA A 312 -22.46 11.88 20.84
N ILE A 313 -21.93 11.33 21.95
CA ILE A 313 -22.74 10.68 22.99
C ILE A 313 -23.73 11.68 23.62
N SER A 314 -23.26 12.90 23.96
CA SER A 314 -24.13 13.95 24.50
C SER A 314 -25.26 14.31 23.53
N ARG A 315 -24.95 14.47 22.24
CA ARG A 315 -25.98 14.74 21.22
C ARG A 315 -26.99 13.62 21.08
N ILE A 316 -26.55 12.36 21.14
CA ILE A 316 -27.46 11.19 21.13
C ILE A 316 -28.39 11.21 22.35
N GLN A 317 -27.86 11.56 23.53
CA GLN A 317 -28.66 11.70 24.74
C GLN A 317 -29.67 12.84 24.64
N ASP A 318 -29.28 13.98 24.09
CA ASP A 318 -30.17 15.12 23.85
C ASP A 318 -31.35 14.76 22.93
N TYR A 319 -31.07 14.05 21.82
CA TYR A 319 -32.13 13.57 20.92
C TYR A 319 -33.00 12.48 21.55
N GLY A 320 -32.44 11.63 22.42
CA GLY A 320 -33.18 10.59 23.13
C GLY A 320 -34.10 11.15 24.24
N SER A 321 -33.75 12.30 24.81
CA SER A 321 -34.52 12.94 25.89
C SER A 321 -35.70 13.77 25.37
N THR A 322 -35.70 14.21 24.12
CA THR A 322 -36.83 14.99 23.53
C THR A 322 -38.03 14.16 23.13
N GLY A 323 -37.98 12.83 23.24
CA GLY A 323 -39.07 11.92 22.90
C GLY A 323 -39.99 11.51 24.08
N LEU A 324 -39.81 12.05 25.30
CA LEU A 324 -40.58 11.68 26.49
C LEU A 324 -41.37 12.83 27.12
N SER A 325 -41.59 13.91 26.39
CA SER A 325 -42.43 15.04 26.85
C SER A 325 -43.57 15.33 25.84
N GLU A 326 -44.45 14.34 25.62
CA GLU A 326 -45.84 14.56 25.19
C GLU A 326 -46.78 13.77 26.10
#